data_5c3fd9f16b2020638d9dbd66fa0d0d04
#
_entry.id   5c3fd9f16b2020638d9dbd66fa0d0d04
#
_cell.length_a   1.000
_cell.length_b   1.000
_cell.length_c   1.000
_cell.angle_alpha   90.00
_cell.angle_beta   90.00
_cell.angle_gamma   90.00
#
_symmetry.space_group_name_H-M   'P 1'
#
loop_
_entity.id
_entity.type
_entity.pdbx_description
1 polymer ?
#
loop_
_entity_poly.entity_id
_entity_poly.type
_entity_poly.pdbx_seq_one_letter_code
_entity_poly.pdbx_strand_id
1 'polypeptide(L)'
;MFQADLLAVKRILVTGGGTGLGFSMARRFKELGAVPVICGRRPDVLADAASQLGGAETHVCDIRDPAAVDAMLDAIWQTGPLDGLVNNAAGNFIARSETLSPRAVDAVLGIVLHGTAYATLGCGRRWLDAGHKATVLSIVTTYAWTGSAYVVPSAMAKAGILAMTRSLAVEWGGRDVRLNAIAPGPFPTPGAWERLVPKPEMVDMIEKRNPLGRPGAHIELANLASYLMSDHSAYVNGEVVTIDGGEWLKGAGEFNFIGDMMTEEDWDALRKGGAR
;
A
#
# COMPACT_ATOMS: atom_id res chain seq x y z
N MET A 1 7.15 -17.45 11.94
CA MET A 1 7.83 -17.32 10.65
C MET A 1 8.93 -16.26 10.72
N PHE A 2 8.67 -15.04 11.20
CA PHE A 2 9.71 -14.03 11.39
C PHE A 2 10.29 -14.09 12.81
N GLN A 3 11.57 -13.79 12.95
CA GLN A 3 12.18 -13.55 14.26
C GLN A 3 11.55 -12.30 14.89
N ALA A 4 11.42 -12.29 16.21
CA ALA A 4 10.74 -11.20 16.93
C ALA A 4 11.46 -9.84 16.81
N ASP A 5 12.73 -9.86 16.41
CA ASP A 5 13.62 -8.71 16.24
C ASP A 5 13.90 -8.36 14.77
N LEU A 6 13.10 -8.87 13.82
CA LEU A 6 13.25 -8.64 12.38
C LEU A 6 13.44 -7.15 12.01
N LEU A 7 12.76 -6.27 12.73
CA LEU A 7 12.79 -4.81 12.54
C LEU A 7 13.34 -4.08 13.77
N ALA A 8 14.18 -4.77 14.56
CA ALA A 8 14.69 -4.23 15.82
C ALA A 8 15.22 -2.81 15.65
N VAL A 9 14.74 -1.92 16.54
CA VAL A 9 15.07 -0.50 16.67
C VAL A 9 14.81 0.37 15.44
N LYS A 10 14.34 -0.17 14.32
CA LYS A 10 14.02 0.63 13.12
C LYS A 10 12.88 1.60 13.40
N ARG A 11 13.11 2.89 13.19
CA ARG A 11 12.08 3.94 13.24
C ARG A 11 11.38 4.03 11.89
N ILE A 12 10.09 3.72 11.84
CA ILE A 12 9.34 3.63 10.58
C ILE A 12 8.12 4.55 10.64
N LEU A 13 8.11 5.58 9.77
CA LEU A 13 6.96 6.45 9.60
C LEU A 13 5.90 5.75 8.72
N VAL A 14 4.66 5.70 9.20
CA VAL A 14 3.50 5.19 8.45
C VAL A 14 2.49 6.31 8.25
N THR A 15 2.34 6.79 7.02
CA THR A 15 1.32 7.79 6.70
C THR A 15 -0.07 7.13 6.72
N GLY A 16 -1.05 7.79 7.37
CA GLY A 16 -2.36 7.17 7.61
C GLY A 16 -2.29 5.97 8.56
N GLY A 17 -1.31 5.95 9.47
CA GLY A 17 -1.05 4.84 10.39
C GLY A 17 -2.06 4.67 11.52
N GLY A 18 -3.05 5.56 11.64
CA GLY A 18 -4.07 5.49 12.70
C GLY A 18 -5.21 4.50 12.44
N THR A 19 -5.39 3.99 11.22
CA THR A 19 -6.51 3.08 10.89
C THR A 19 -6.14 2.10 9.77
N GLY A 20 -6.98 1.07 9.60
CA GLY A 20 -6.95 0.17 8.44
C GLY A 20 -5.61 -0.52 8.24
N LEU A 21 -5.16 -0.61 6.99
CA LEU A 21 -3.90 -1.28 6.64
C LEU A 21 -2.68 -0.59 7.25
N GLY A 22 -2.69 0.75 7.34
CA GLY A 22 -1.60 1.51 7.96
C GLY A 22 -1.41 1.15 9.42
N PHE A 23 -2.50 1.09 10.18
CA PHE A 23 -2.47 0.65 11.58
C PHE A 23 -2.01 -0.81 11.71
N SER A 24 -2.50 -1.68 10.84
CA SER A 24 -2.13 -3.11 10.87
C SER A 24 -0.64 -3.32 10.58
N MET A 25 -0.08 -2.55 9.63
CA MET A 25 1.37 -2.55 9.37
C MET A 25 2.16 -2.00 10.57
N ALA A 26 1.76 -0.84 11.12
CA ALA A 26 2.43 -0.24 12.28
C ALA A 26 2.44 -1.19 13.49
N ARG A 27 1.31 -1.88 13.76
CA ARG A 27 1.20 -2.91 14.80
C ARG A 27 2.17 -4.06 14.55
N ARG A 28 2.19 -4.59 13.32
CA ARG A 28 3.09 -5.69 12.99
C ARG A 28 4.56 -5.31 13.09
N PHE A 29 4.92 -4.10 12.67
CA PHE A 29 6.28 -3.58 12.82
C PHE A 29 6.69 -3.49 14.29
N LYS A 30 5.78 -3.00 15.15
CA LYS A 30 6.00 -2.97 16.61
C LYS A 30 6.24 -4.36 17.20
N GLU A 31 5.42 -5.34 16.80
CA GLU A 31 5.57 -6.75 17.22
C GLU A 31 6.92 -7.35 16.80
N LEU A 32 7.53 -6.81 15.74
CA LEU A 32 8.83 -7.24 15.20
C LEU A 32 10.00 -6.35 15.65
N GLY A 33 9.79 -5.55 16.69
CA GLY A 33 10.85 -4.75 17.34
C GLY A 33 11.07 -3.34 16.80
N ALA A 34 10.28 -2.89 15.81
CA ALA A 34 10.37 -1.52 15.31
C ALA A 34 9.78 -0.48 16.29
N VAL A 35 10.16 0.76 16.09
CA VAL A 35 9.58 1.96 16.72
C VAL A 35 8.69 2.66 15.68
N PRO A 36 7.38 2.38 15.66
CA PRO A 36 6.48 3.02 14.71
C PRO A 36 6.28 4.50 15.03
N VAL A 37 6.34 5.32 13.99
CA VAL A 37 5.92 6.72 13.97
C VAL A 37 4.69 6.79 13.07
N ILE A 38 3.57 7.32 13.54
CA ILE A 38 2.34 7.38 12.76
C ILE A 38 1.88 8.80 12.55
N CYS A 39 1.41 9.13 11.35
CA CYS A 39 0.81 10.43 11.08
C CYS A 39 -0.56 10.34 10.42
N GLY A 40 -1.34 11.40 10.59
CA GLY A 40 -2.68 11.53 10.03
C GLY A 40 -3.33 12.85 10.45
N ARG A 41 -4.54 13.09 9.99
CA ARG A 41 -5.23 14.38 10.20
C ARG A 41 -6.03 14.46 11.51
N ARG A 42 -6.35 13.32 12.11
CA ARG A 42 -7.27 13.26 13.27
C ARG A 42 -6.49 12.91 14.53
N PRO A 43 -6.34 13.87 15.45
CA PRO A 43 -5.54 13.68 16.66
C PRO A 43 -6.10 12.59 17.59
N ASP A 44 -7.42 12.51 17.73
CA ASP A 44 -8.13 11.49 18.50
C ASP A 44 -7.84 10.07 18.01
N VAL A 45 -7.90 9.87 16.70
CA VAL A 45 -7.60 8.57 16.05
C VAL A 45 -6.13 8.18 16.22
N LEU A 46 -5.23 9.15 16.13
CA LEU A 46 -3.81 8.88 16.34
C LEU A 46 -3.51 8.53 17.81
N ALA A 47 -4.15 9.21 18.76
CA ALA A 47 -3.99 8.91 20.19
C ALA A 47 -4.50 7.52 20.54
N ASP A 48 -5.68 7.13 20.01
CA ASP A 48 -6.22 5.79 20.18
C ASP A 48 -5.31 4.71 19.57
N ALA A 49 -4.85 4.92 18.33
CA ALA A 49 -3.92 4.01 17.68
C ALA A 49 -2.60 3.87 18.45
N ALA A 50 -2.04 4.98 18.94
CA ALA A 50 -0.82 4.96 19.75
C ALA A 50 -1.00 4.17 21.05
N SER A 51 -2.14 4.31 21.71
CA SER A 51 -2.49 3.54 22.91
C SER A 51 -2.55 2.04 22.61
N GLN A 52 -3.26 1.66 21.52
CA GLN A 52 -3.37 0.26 21.09
C GLN A 52 -2.03 -0.36 20.67
N LEU A 53 -1.08 0.45 20.19
CA LEU A 53 0.28 0.03 19.87
C LEU A 53 1.21 -0.08 21.11
N GLY A 54 0.71 0.18 22.32
CA GLY A 54 1.55 0.21 23.52
C GLY A 54 2.58 1.36 23.50
N GLY A 55 2.21 2.48 22.89
CA GLY A 55 3.04 3.67 22.66
C GLY A 55 3.59 3.72 21.23
N ALA A 56 3.32 4.83 20.55
CA ALA A 56 3.91 5.19 19.28
C ALA A 56 4.05 6.71 19.20
N GLU A 57 5.06 7.20 18.52
CA GLU A 57 5.20 8.61 18.20
C GLU A 57 4.11 9.01 17.20
N THR A 58 3.40 10.13 17.47
CA THR A 58 2.26 10.55 16.65
C THR A 58 2.43 11.99 16.15
N HIS A 59 2.07 12.22 14.89
CA HIS A 59 2.10 13.55 14.29
C HIS A 59 0.79 13.86 13.57
N VAL A 60 0.14 14.96 13.99
CA VAL A 60 -1.02 15.49 13.25
C VAL A 60 -0.50 16.20 12.01
N CYS A 61 -0.79 15.66 10.84
CA CYS A 61 -0.31 16.21 9.57
C CYS A 61 -1.32 15.94 8.45
N ASP A 62 -1.64 16.95 7.68
CA ASP A 62 -2.27 16.80 6.38
C ASP A 62 -1.15 16.71 5.31
N ILE A 63 -0.91 15.53 4.80
CA ILE A 63 0.17 15.30 3.84
C ILE A 63 -0.03 16.02 2.50
N ARG A 64 -1.20 16.64 2.25
CA ARG A 64 -1.44 17.49 1.08
C ARG A 64 -0.71 18.83 1.15
N ASP A 65 -0.34 19.23 2.35
CA ASP A 65 0.39 20.48 2.61
C ASP A 65 1.89 20.19 2.72
N PRO A 66 2.71 20.61 1.75
CA PRO A 66 4.15 20.34 1.78
C PRO A 66 4.86 21.02 2.96
N ALA A 67 4.39 22.18 3.42
CA ALA A 67 4.97 22.86 4.58
C ALA A 67 4.67 22.08 5.87
N ALA A 68 3.45 21.56 6.03
CA ALA A 68 3.10 20.70 7.16
C ALA A 68 3.91 19.39 7.17
N VAL A 69 4.17 18.82 5.98
CA VAL A 69 5.02 17.62 5.85
C VAL A 69 6.46 17.94 6.27
N ASP A 70 7.06 19.02 5.80
CA ASP A 70 8.42 19.40 6.18
C ASP A 70 8.53 19.69 7.69
N ALA A 71 7.59 20.43 8.27
CA ALA A 71 7.55 20.69 9.71
C ALA A 71 7.41 19.40 10.54
N MET A 72 6.56 18.46 10.10
CA MET A 72 6.44 17.15 10.73
C MET A 72 7.76 16.38 10.67
N LEU A 73 8.41 16.35 9.53
CA LEU A 73 9.68 15.65 9.36
C LEU A 73 10.78 16.28 10.20
N ASP A 74 10.85 17.61 10.30
CA ASP A 74 11.80 18.30 11.18
C ASP A 74 11.59 17.91 12.64
N ALA A 75 10.34 17.86 13.11
CA ALA A 75 10.03 17.42 14.47
C ALA A 75 10.46 15.95 14.70
N ILE A 76 10.19 15.05 13.76
CA ILE A 76 10.61 13.65 13.85
C ILE A 76 12.13 13.53 13.93
N TRP A 77 12.87 14.30 13.13
CA TRP A 77 14.35 14.25 13.11
C TRP A 77 14.99 14.77 14.40
N GLN A 78 14.28 15.59 15.21
CA GLN A 78 14.77 15.99 16.55
C GLN A 78 14.92 14.80 17.50
N THR A 79 14.13 13.75 17.32
CA THR A 79 14.19 12.53 18.14
C THR A 79 15.04 11.43 17.51
N GLY A 80 15.53 11.63 16.29
CA GLY A 80 16.41 10.74 15.55
C GLY A 80 15.95 10.48 14.12
N PRO A 81 16.81 9.96 13.25
CA PRO A 81 16.47 9.67 11.86
C PRO A 81 15.41 8.56 11.74
N LEU A 82 14.64 8.59 10.67
CA LEU A 82 13.81 7.46 10.26
C LEU A 82 14.65 6.45 9.47
N ASP A 83 14.41 5.16 9.70
CA ASP A 83 14.97 4.05 8.90
C ASP A 83 14.03 3.63 7.78
N GLY A 84 12.80 4.09 7.82
CA GLY A 84 11.83 3.77 6.79
C GLY A 84 10.61 4.66 6.75
N LEU A 85 9.97 4.66 5.56
CA LEU A 85 8.72 5.34 5.28
C LEU A 85 7.74 4.38 4.61
N VAL A 86 6.51 4.30 5.13
CA VAL A 86 5.39 3.63 4.47
C VAL A 86 4.38 4.67 3.99
N ASN A 87 4.29 4.84 2.69
CA ASN A 87 3.29 5.65 2.03
C ASN A 87 1.99 4.85 1.90
N ASN A 88 1.10 5.02 2.88
CA ASN A 88 -0.18 4.31 2.95
C ASN A 88 -1.39 5.26 2.92
N ALA A 89 -1.24 6.50 3.36
CA ALA A 89 -2.36 7.44 3.38
C ALA A 89 -2.97 7.59 1.98
N ALA A 90 -4.29 7.37 1.89
CA ALA A 90 -5.02 7.41 0.64
C ALA A 90 -6.47 7.88 0.86
N GLY A 91 -7.12 8.25 -0.25
CA GLY A 91 -8.55 8.47 -0.34
C GLY A 91 -9.01 8.08 -1.73
N ASN A 92 -10.15 7.41 -1.82
CA ASN A 92 -10.75 7.02 -3.09
C ASN A 92 -12.28 7.02 -2.98
N PHE A 93 -12.95 7.11 -4.12
CA PHE A 93 -14.40 6.99 -4.26
C PHE A 93 -14.74 6.51 -5.67
N ILE A 94 -15.94 5.96 -5.84
CA ILE A 94 -16.45 5.52 -7.14
C ILE A 94 -17.29 6.65 -7.75
N ALA A 95 -17.02 6.98 -9.01
CA ALA A 95 -17.82 7.93 -9.78
C ALA A 95 -17.75 7.65 -11.28
N ARG A 96 -18.78 8.04 -12.02
CA ARG A 96 -18.71 8.11 -13.48
C ARG A 96 -17.74 9.22 -13.86
N SER A 97 -16.80 8.94 -14.76
CA SER A 97 -15.69 9.85 -15.06
C SER A 97 -16.16 11.18 -15.66
N GLU A 98 -17.20 11.16 -16.48
CA GLU A 98 -17.81 12.36 -17.08
C GLU A 98 -18.50 13.28 -16.06
N THR A 99 -18.73 12.81 -14.84
CA THR A 99 -19.33 13.61 -13.76
C THR A 99 -18.31 14.18 -12.78
N LEU A 100 -17.02 13.88 -12.97
CA LEU A 100 -15.97 14.33 -12.06
C LEU A 100 -15.71 15.82 -12.19
N SER A 101 -15.81 16.55 -11.09
CA SER A 101 -15.33 17.93 -11.04
C SER A 101 -13.80 17.99 -10.91
N PRO A 102 -13.13 19.07 -11.36
CA PRO A 102 -11.71 19.26 -11.10
C PRO A 102 -11.33 19.10 -9.62
N ARG A 103 -12.15 19.65 -8.72
CA ARG A 103 -11.93 19.55 -7.27
C ARG A 103 -11.97 18.09 -6.76
N ALA A 104 -12.81 17.25 -7.34
CA ALA A 104 -12.88 15.83 -6.99
C ALA A 104 -11.61 15.09 -7.43
N VAL A 105 -11.09 15.40 -8.62
CA VAL A 105 -9.80 14.89 -9.11
C VAL A 105 -8.67 15.33 -8.20
N ASP A 106 -8.55 16.63 -7.94
CA ASP A 106 -7.50 17.22 -7.10
C ASP A 106 -7.51 16.67 -5.67
N ALA A 107 -8.70 16.38 -5.11
CA ALA A 107 -8.82 15.80 -3.78
C ALA A 107 -8.14 14.44 -3.67
N VAL A 108 -8.22 13.60 -4.70
CA VAL A 108 -7.55 12.28 -4.73
C VAL A 108 -6.07 12.44 -5.05
N LEU A 109 -5.72 13.22 -6.08
CA LEU A 109 -4.32 13.45 -6.47
C LEU A 109 -3.54 14.11 -5.32
N GLY A 110 -4.14 15.08 -4.63
CA GLY A 110 -3.52 15.76 -3.50
C GLY A 110 -3.10 14.82 -2.37
N ILE A 111 -3.99 13.89 -1.97
CA ILE A 111 -3.66 12.93 -0.91
C ILE A 111 -2.73 11.83 -1.44
N VAL A 112 -3.11 11.20 -2.55
CA VAL A 112 -2.50 9.94 -2.96
C VAL A 112 -1.18 10.16 -3.66
N LEU A 113 -1.11 11.12 -4.61
CA LEU A 113 0.10 11.36 -5.40
C LEU A 113 1.00 12.42 -4.75
N HIS A 114 0.47 13.64 -4.55
CA HIS A 114 1.28 14.75 -4.06
C HIS A 114 1.76 14.50 -2.64
N GLY A 115 0.88 14.06 -1.72
CA GLY A 115 1.25 13.76 -0.34
C GLY A 115 2.29 12.65 -0.24
N THR A 116 2.18 11.60 -1.07
CA THR A 116 3.20 10.56 -1.17
C THR A 116 4.53 11.13 -1.68
N ALA A 117 4.50 11.98 -2.69
CA ALA A 117 5.71 12.61 -3.23
C ALA A 117 6.37 13.53 -2.19
N TYR A 118 5.60 14.37 -1.50
CA TYR A 118 6.14 15.27 -0.46
C TYR A 118 6.81 14.51 0.69
N ALA A 119 6.14 13.46 1.21
CA ALA A 119 6.72 12.63 2.27
C ALA A 119 7.98 11.91 1.79
N THR A 120 7.95 11.30 0.58
CA THR A 120 9.09 10.56 0.05
C THR A 120 10.29 11.46 -0.22
N LEU A 121 10.09 12.58 -0.91
CA LEU A 121 11.17 13.53 -1.23
C LEU A 121 11.69 14.24 0.02
N GLY A 122 10.81 14.57 0.97
CA GLY A 122 11.19 15.17 2.24
C GLY A 122 12.07 14.24 3.10
N CYS A 123 11.71 12.97 3.22
CA CYS A 123 12.55 11.96 3.87
C CYS A 123 13.83 11.73 3.08
N GLY A 124 13.74 11.61 1.75
CA GLY A 124 14.87 11.37 0.86
C GLY A 124 15.97 12.41 1.02
N ARG A 125 15.63 13.71 0.98
CA ARG A 125 16.61 14.78 1.23
C ARG A 125 17.38 14.55 2.53
N ARG A 126 16.69 14.31 3.64
CA ARG A 126 17.29 14.13 4.96
C ARG A 126 18.17 12.89 5.04
N TRP A 127 17.76 11.78 4.44
CA TRP A 127 18.58 10.55 4.38
C TRP A 127 19.85 10.74 3.56
N LEU A 128 19.70 11.32 2.35
CA LEU A 128 20.82 11.49 1.42
C LEU A 128 21.84 12.50 1.94
N ASP A 129 21.39 13.58 2.59
CA ASP A 129 22.27 14.57 3.22
C ASP A 129 23.05 13.98 4.41
N ALA A 130 22.42 13.06 5.15
CA ALA A 130 23.05 12.40 6.30
C ALA A 130 23.82 11.11 5.95
N GLY A 131 23.75 10.64 4.70
CA GLY A 131 24.28 9.31 4.33
C GLY A 131 23.60 8.16 5.09
N HIS A 132 22.32 8.31 5.43
CA HIS A 132 21.58 7.36 6.25
C HIS A 132 20.84 6.33 5.38
N LYS A 133 21.06 5.03 5.66
CA LYS A 133 20.39 3.91 4.97
C LYS A 133 18.90 3.89 5.30
N ALA A 134 18.05 3.74 4.29
CA ALA A 134 16.61 3.75 4.51
C ALA A 134 15.83 2.89 3.50
N THR A 135 14.56 2.65 3.81
CA THR A 135 13.65 1.90 2.94
C THR A 135 12.31 2.61 2.82
N VAL A 136 11.82 2.79 1.60
CA VAL A 136 10.48 3.31 1.32
C VAL A 136 9.60 2.19 0.79
N LEU A 137 8.38 2.08 1.34
CA LEU A 137 7.35 1.19 0.87
C LEU A 137 6.10 1.99 0.51
N SER A 138 5.62 1.86 -0.73
CA SER A 138 4.40 2.53 -1.16
C SER A 138 3.26 1.53 -1.39
N ILE A 139 2.07 1.82 -0.86
CA ILE A 139 0.88 1.04 -1.14
C ILE A 139 0.24 1.56 -2.43
N VAL A 140 0.33 0.75 -3.49
CA VAL A 140 -0.31 1.02 -4.78
C VAL A 140 -1.54 0.11 -4.96
N THR A 141 -1.82 -0.38 -6.15
CA THR A 141 -2.88 -1.32 -6.48
C THR A 141 -2.66 -1.82 -7.91
N THR A 142 -3.25 -2.93 -8.29
CA THR A 142 -3.08 -3.52 -9.63
C THR A 142 -3.51 -2.58 -10.76
N TYR A 143 -4.50 -1.73 -10.54
CA TYR A 143 -4.91 -0.77 -11.55
C TYR A 143 -3.93 0.41 -11.76
N ALA A 144 -2.78 0.43 -11.06
CA ALA A 144 -1.69 1.35 -11.36
C ALA A 144 -1.07 1.09 -12.75
N TRP A 145 -1.23 -0.10 -13.31
CA TRP A 145 -0.75 -0.46 -14.67
C TRP A 145 -1.85 -0.87 -15.63
N THR A 146 -3.02 -1.31 -15.14
CA THR A 146 -4.14 -1.67 -16.01
C THR A 146 -5.13 -0.55 -16.24
N GLY A 147 -5.16 0.45 -15.35
CA GLY A 147 -6.32 1.34 -15.20
C GLY A 147 -7.51 0.61 -14.56
N SER A 148 -8.54 1.36 -14.21
CA SER A 148 -9.84 0.84 -13.75
C SER A 148 -10.93 1.86 -14.01
N ALA A 149 -12.08 1.38 -14.51
CA ALA A 149 -13.27 2.20 -14.63
C ALA A 149 -13.73 2.72 -13.26
N TYR A 150 -14.36 3.88 -13.25
CA TYR A 150 -15.02 4.52 -12.11
C TYR A 150 -14.11 4.99 -10.96
N VAL A 151 -12.78 4.81 -11.06
CA VAL A 151 -11.79 5.26 -10.06
C VAL A 151 -10.59 5.95 -10.74
N VAL A 152 -10.83 6.65 -11.85
CA VAL A 152 -9.79 7.26 -12.70
C VAL A 152 -8.79 8.12 -11.91
N PRO A 153 -9.18 9.03 -10.99
CA PRO A 153 -8.21 9.81 -10.23
C PRO A 153 -7.26 8.95 -9.38
N SER A 154 -7.77 7.86 -8.81
CA SER A 154 -6.94 6.93 -8.03
C SER A 154 -5.99 6.14 -8.93
N ALA A 155 -6.45 5.70 -10.10
CA ALA A 155 -5.61 5.00 -11.07
C ALA A 155 -4.44 5.88 -11.54
N MET A 156 -4.72 7.15 -11.90
CA MET A 156 -3.70 8.15 -12.24
C MET A 156 -2.68 8.34 -11.12
N ALA A 157 -3.17 8.52 -9.88
CA ALA A 157 -2.31 8.74 -8.72
C ALA A 157 -1.40 7.52 -8.45
N LYS A 158 -1.96 6.31 -8.48
CA LYS A 158 -1.22 5.07 -8.22
C LYS A 158 -0.22 4.74 -9.33
N ALA A 159 -0.53 5.05 -10.58
CA ALA A 159 0.42 4.98 -11.70
C ALA A 159 1.60 5.95 -11.49
N GLY A 160 1.33 7.18 -11.05
CA GLY A 160 2.37 8.15 -10.72
C GLY A 160 3.28 7.69 -9.56
N ILE A 161 2.71 7.09 -8.50
CA ILE A 161 3.49 6.52 -7.40
C ILE A 161 4.37 5.36 -7.89
N LEU A 162 3.84 4.51 -8.76
CA LEU A 162 4.61 3.40 -9.34
C LEU A 162 5.80 3.92 -10.15
N ALA A 163 5.58 4.93 -10.99
CA ALA A 163 6.65 5.58 -11.74
C ALA A 163 7.71 6.21 -10.82
N MET A 164 7.28 6.96 -9.78
CA MET A 164 8.17 7.55 -8.78
C MET A 164 8.98 6.49 -8.05
N THR A 165 8.34 5.39 -7.60
CA THR A 165 9.02 4.28 -6.90
C THR A 165 10.17 3.73 -7.73
N ARG A 166 9.93 3.43 -9.01
CA ARG A 166 10.93 2.89 -9.93
C ARG A 166 12.05 3.89 -10.24
N SER A 167 11.70 5.16 -10.47
CA SER A 167 12.67 6.21 -10.77
C SER A 167 13.64 6.43 -9.61
N LEU A 168 13.09 6.62 -8.40
CA LEU A 168 13.90 6.88 -7.21
C LEU A 168 14.67 5.63 -6.74
N ALA A 169 14.17 4.42 -6.99
CA ALA A 169 14.90 3.19 -6.72
C ALA A 169 16.22 3.13 -7.49
N VAL A 170 16.24 3.61 -8.74
CA VAL A 170 17.46 3.70 -9.55
C VAL A 170 18.33 4.87 -9.08
N GLU A 171 17.75 6.04 -8.86
CA GLU A 171 18.49 7.25 -8.50
C GLU A 171 19.15 7.17 -7.11
N TRP A 172 18.48 6.56 -6.12
CA TRP A 172 18.91 6.55 -4.73
C TRP A 172 19.54 5.22 -4.28
N GLY A 173 19.38 4.14 -5.08
CA GLY A 173 19.84 2.80 -4.73
C GLY A 173 21.34 2.74 -4.43
N GLY A 174 22.17 3.47 -5.19
CA GLY A 174 23.60 3.60 -4.96
C GLY A 174 23.99 4.39 -3.69
N ARG A 175 22.99 4.94 -2.98
CA ARG A 175 23.15 5.68 -1.71
C ARG A 175 22.38 5.02 -0.57
N ASP A 176 22.21 3.69 -0.63
CA ASP A 176 21.56 2.84 0.38
C ASP A 176 20.08 3.19 0.70
N VAL A 177 19.37 3.82 -0.21
CA VAL A 177 17.92 4.06 -0.08
C VAL A 177 17.17 3.20 -1.10
N ARG A 178 16.42 2.21 -0.60
CA ARG A 178 15.60 1.31 -1.43
C ARG A 178 14.15 1.78 -1.48
N LEU A 179 13.51 1.62 -2.63
CA LEU A 179 12.09 1.92 -2.79
C LEU A 179 11.38 0.74 -3.45
N ASN A 180 10.31 0.27 -2.80
CA ASN A 180 9.45 -0.80 -3.32
C ASN A 180 7.97 -0.44 -3.13
N ALA A 181 7.09 -1.20 -3.76
CA ALA A 181 5.66 -1.05 -3.59
C ALA A 181 4.98 -2.40 -3.33
N ILE A 182 3.82 -2.34 -2.70
CA ILE A 182 2.86 -3.45 -2.63
C ILE A 182 1.62 -3.03 -3.40
N ALA A 183 1.11 -3.94 -4.24
CA ALA A 183 -0.15 -3.81 -4.94
C ALA A 183 -1.18 -4.79 -4.34
N PRO A 184 -1.95 -4.37 -3.33
CA PRO A 184 -2.97 -5.21 -2.74
C PRO A 184 -4.19 -5.33 -3.65
N GLY A 185 -4.82 -6.50 -3.61
CA GLY A 185 -6.19 -6.72 -4.01
C GLY A 185 -7.19 -6.26 -2.94
N PRO A 186 -8.35 -6.94 -2.82
CA PRO A 186 -9.35 -6.60 -1.81
C PRO A 186 -8.88 -6.92 -0.39
N PHE A 187 -8.72 -5.88 0.43
CA PHE A 187 -8.49 -5.98 1.88
C PHE A 187 -9.55 -5.12 2.58
N PRO A 188 -10.56 -5.71 3.21
CA PRO A 188 -11.62 -4.97 3.87
C PRO A 188 -11.08 -4.07 4.99
N THR A 189 -11.34 -2.76 4.90
CA THR A 189 -11.02 -1.81 5.96
C THR A 189 -12.25 -0.96 6.29
N PRO A 190 -12.51 -0.66 7.56
CA PRO A 190 -13.60 0.24 7.92
C PRO A 190 -13.53 1.57 7.14
N GLY A 191 -14.65 2.05 6.64
CA GLY A 191 -14.78 3.31 5.91
C GLY A 191 -14.31 3.28 4.45
N ALA A 192 -13.27 2.54 4.07
CA ALA A 192 -12.92 2.37 2.65
C ALA A 192 -13.83 1.33 1.98
N TRP A 193 -14.09 0.21 2.66
CA TRP A 193 -14.96 -0.84 2.15
C TRP A 193 -16.37 -0.32 1.87
N GLU A 194 -16.95 0.43 2.80
CA GLU A 194 -18.28 1.04 2.65
C GLU A 194 -18.39 1.98 1.44
N ARG A 195 -17.31 2.69 1.11
CA ARG A 195 -17.28 3.60 -0.05
C ARG A 195 -17.06 2.91 -1.39
N LEU A 196 -16.33 1.79 -1.39
CA LEU A 196 -15.91 1.09 -2.61
C LEU A 196 -16.77 -0.15 -2.89
N VAL A 197 -17.49 -0.66 -1.88
CA VAL A 197 -18.35 -1.84 -1.97
C VAL A 197 -19.73 -1.49 -1.37
N PRO A 198 -20.47 -0.57 -2.02
CA PRO A 198 -21.72 -0.03 -1.45
C PRO A 198 -22.91 -1.01 -1.47
N LYS A 199 -22.75 -2.19 -2.07
CA LYS A 199 -23.81 -3.21 -2.17
C LYS A 199 -23.30 -4.57 -1.70
N PRO A 200 -24.07 -5.33 -0.90
CA PRO A 200 -23.69 -6.66 -0.44
C PRO A 200 -23.29 -7.61 -1.57
N GLU A 201 -24.01 -7.57 -2.70
CA GLU A 201 -23.77 -8.45 -3.85
C GLU A 201 -22.37 -8.23 -4.49
N MET A 202 -21.78 -7.06 -4.26
CA MET A 202 -20.39 -6.79 -4.70
C MET A 202 -19.37 -7.58 -3.91
N VAL A 203 -19.65 -7.94 -2.65
CA VAL A 203 -18.77 -8.79 -1.84
C VAL A 203 -18.68 -10.17 -2.47
N ASP A 204 -19.82 -10.78 -2.80
CA ASP A 204 -19.88 -12.09 -3.45
C ASP A 204 -19.14 -12.10 -4.79
N MET A 205 -19.24 -11.00 -5.55
CA MET A 205 -18.51 -10.85 -6.81
C MET A 205 -17.00 -10.77 -6.60
N ILE A 206 -16.55 -10.05 -5.56
CA ILE A 206 -15.13 -9.94 -5.21
C ILE A 206 -14.58 -11.33 -4.85
N GLU A 207 -15.30 -12.08 -4.02
CA GLU A 207 -14.90 -13.44 -3.63
C GLU A 207 -14.85 -14.40 -4.82
N LYS A 208 -15.86 -14.39 -5.69
CA LYS A 208 -15.90 -15.22 -6.91
C LYS A 208 -14.80 -14.88 -7.92
N ARG A 209 -14.42 -13.60 -8.02
CA ARG A 209 -13.33 -13.17 -8.90
C ARG A 209 -11.95 -13.56 -8.37
N ASN A 210 -11.81 -13.73 -7.07
CA ASN A 210 -10.55 -14.10 -6.45
C ASN A 210 -10.32 -15.62 -6.53
N PRO A 211 -9.23 -16.11 -7.12
CA PRO A 211 -8.91 -17.54 -7.16
C PRO A 211 -8.84 -18.21 -5.79
N LEU A 212 -8.46 -17.46 -4.73
CA LEU A 212 -8.46 -17.99 -3.36
C LEU A 212 -9.83 -17.94 -2.68
N GLY A 213 -10.87 -17.40 -3.34
CA GLY A 213 -12.25 -17.37 -2.87
C GLY A 213 -12.49 -16.47 -1.64
N ARG A 214 -11.58 -15.54 -1.34
CA ARG A 214 -11.67 -14.66 -0.18
C ARG A 214 -10.90 -13.36 -0.35
N PRO A 215 -11.23 -12.29 0.38
CA PRO A 215 -10.36 -11.13 0.51
C PRO A 215 -9.11 -11.48 1.33
N GLY A 216 -8.09 -10.60 1.27
CA GLY A 216 -6.88 -10.72 2.06
C GLY A 216 -7.10 -10.34 3.53
N ALA A 217 -6.43 -11.04 4.45
CA ALA A 217 -6.35 -10.65 5.84
C ALA A 217 -5.24 -9.62 6.06
N HIS A 218 -5.49 -8.62 6.90
CA HIS A 218 -4.54 -7.52 7.14
C HIS A 218 -3.15 -8.01 7.57
N ILE A 219 -3.08 -9.12 8.30
CA ILE A 219 -1.81 -9.69 8.74
C ILE A 219 -0.97 -10.22 7.56
N GLU A 220 -1.61 -10.69 6.47
CA GLU A 220 -0.89 -11.18 5.29
C GLU A 220 -0.15 -10.03 4.60
N LEU A 221 -0.81 -8.88 4.42
CA LEU A 221 -0.18 -7.67 3.90
C LEU A 221 0.88 -7.12 4.86
N ALA A 222 0.60 -7.07 6.15
CA ALA A 222 1.53 -6.56 7.15
C ALA A 222 2.81 -7.42 7.25
N ASN A 223 2.72 -8.73 7.07
CA ASN A 223 3.89 -9.61 6.98
C ASN A 223 4.73 -9.32 5.73
N LEU A 224 4.11 -9.17 4.56
CA LEU A 224 4.83 -8.79 3.34
C LEU A 224 5.51 -7.43 3.49
N ALA A 225 4.80 -6.44 4.06
CA ALA A 225 5.37 -5.13 4.36
C ALA A 225 6.57 -5.24 5.31
N SER A 226 6.48 -6.07 6.36
CA SER A 226 7.58 -6.28 7.30
C SER A 226 8.83 -6.86 6.61
N TYR A 227 8.65 -7.82 5.70
CA TYR A 227 9.75 -8.37 4.91
C TYR A 227 10.40 -7.28 4.04
N LEU A 228 9.61 -6.49 3.30
CA LEU A 228 10.14 -5.45 2.41
C LEU A 228 10.81 -4.29 3.16
N MET A 229 10.41 -4.03 4.41
CA MET A 229 11.02 -3.02 5.29
C MET A 229 12.27 -3.54 6.03
N SER A 230 12.52 -4.85 6.01
CA SER A 230 13.66 -5.47 6.68
C SER A 230 14.91 -5.49 5.81
N ASP A 231 16.07 -5.76 6.44
CA ASP A 231 17.33 -5.96 5.73
C ASP A 231 17.40 -7.31 4.98
N HIS A 232 16.48 -8.25 5.27
CA HIS A 232 16.34 -9.51 4.52
C HIS A 232 15.88 -9.31 3.08
N SER A 233 15.33 -8.15 2.75
CA SER A 233 14.96 -7.76 1.37
C SER A 233 15.98 -6.80 0.73
N ALA A 234 17.24 -6.80 1.19
CA ALA A 234 18.25 -5.82 0.76
C ALA A 234 18.52 -5.80 -0.77
N TYR A 235 18.26 -6.89 -1.47
CA TYR A 235 18.43 -6.96 -2.93
C TYR A 235 17.12 -6.73 -3.71
N VAL A 236 16.02 -6.41 -3.01
CA VAL A 236 14.74 -6.05 -3.62
C VAL A 236 14.65 -4.52 -3.69
N ASN A 237 14.68 -3.96 -4.91
CA ASN A 237 14.64 -2.52 -5.14
C ASN A 237 13.93 -2.19 -6.45
N GLY A 238 12.98 -1.26 -6.42
CA GLY A 238 12.15 -0.87 -7.57
C GLY A 238 11.01 -1.84 -7.89
N GLU A 239 10.77 -2.85 -7.05
CA GLU A 239 9.81 -3.91 -7.29
C GLU A 239 8.40 -3.53 -6.78
N VAL A 240 7.40 -4.12 -7.43
CA VAL A 240 5.99 -4.04 -7.03
C VAL A 240 5.47 -5.44 -6.78
N VAL A 241 5.30 -5.78 -5.52
CA VAL A 241 4.80 -7.10 -5.15
C VAL A 241 3.27 -7.08 -5.09
N THR A 242 2.63 -7.85 -5.96
CA THR A 242 1.18 -8.03 -5.93
C THR A 242 0.79 -9.02 -4.84
N ILE A 243 -0.20 -8.64 -4.03
CA ILE A 243 -0.81 -9.49 -3.00
C ILE A 243 -2.33 -9.39 -3.13
N ASP A 244 -2.92 -10.19 -3.99
CA ASP A 244 -4.31 -10.09 -4.39
C ASP A 244 -5.04 -11.44 -4.53
N GLY A 245 -4.42 -12.53 -4.09
CA GLY A 245 -4.99 -13.87 -4.22
C GLY A 245 -5.10 -14.37 -5.67
N GLY A 246 -4.41 -13.73 -6.62
CA GLY A 246 -4.43 -14.07 -8.05
C GLY A 246 -5.56 -13.38 -8.84
N GLU A 247 -6.29 -12.44 -8.23
CA GLU A 247 -7.43 -11.77 -8.88
C GLU A 247 -7.03 -11.06 -10.18
N TRP A 248 -5.90 -10.34 -10.17
CA TRP A 248 -5.37 -9.67 -11.36
C TRP A 248 -5.09 -10.66 -12.49
N LEU A 249 -4.46 -11.77 -12.19
CA LEU A 249 -4.13 -12.81 -13.19
C LEU A 249 -5.39 -13.47 -13.75
N LYS A 250 -6.39 -13.77 -12.88
CA LYS A 250 -7.67 -14.33 -13.30
C LYS A 250 -8.39 -13.38 -14.26
N GLY A 251 -8.36 -12.08 -14.01
CA GLY A 251 -9.00 -11.09 -14.87
C GLY A 251 -8.28 -10.82 -16.20
N ALA A 252 -6.98 -11.09 -16.28
CA ALA A 252 -6.16 -10.80 -17.46
C ALA A 252 -6.03 -11.97 -18.44
N GLY A 253 -6.25 -13.21 -18.00
CA GLY A 253 -6.06 -14.41 -18.85
C GLY A 253 -7.22 -14.66 -19.78
N GLU A 254 -6.90 -14.89 -21.07
CA GLU A 254 -7.87 -15.07 -22.16
C GLU A 254 -8.83 -16.26 -21.93
N PHE A 255 -8.32 -17.36 -21.36
CA PHE A 255 -9.08 -18.61 -21.16
C PHE A 255 -9.50 -18.86 -19.71
N ASN A 256 -9.25 -17.94 -18.79
CA ASN A 256 -9.50 -18.14 -17.36
C ASN A 256 -10.98 -18.36 -17.00
N PHE A 257 -11.89 -17.93 -17.87
CA PHE A 257 -13.33 -18.16 -17.72
C PHE A 257 -13.74 -19.62 -17.94
N ILE A 258 -12.94 -20.43 -18.63
CA ILE A 258 -13.26 -21.82 -18.99
C ILE A 258 -13.54 -22.65 -17.72
N GLY A 259 -12.76 -22.46 -16.65
CA GLY A 259 -12.95 -23.17 -15.39
C GLY A 259 -14.31 -22.92 -14.71
N ASP A 260 -14.96 -21.80 -15.02
CA ASP A 260 -16.29 -21.48 -14.50
C ASP A 260 -17.43 -22.08 -15.37
N MET A 261 -17.11 -22.66 -16.55
CA MET A 261 -18.07 -23.16 -17.54
C MET A 261 -18.00 -24.68 -17.77
N MET A 262 -16.81 -25.28 -17.59
CA MET A 262 -16.57 -26.70 -17.88
C MET A 262 -16.95 -27.59 -16.71
N THR A 263 -17.66 -28.68 -17.04
CA THR A 263 -17.93 -29.80 -16.11
C THR A 263 -16.80 -30.83 -16.12
N GLU A 264 -16.78 -31.75 -15.17
CA GLU A 264 -15.83 -32.87 -15.19
C GLU A 264 -16.01 -33.75 -16.43
N GLU A 265 -17.25 -33.88 -16.90
CA GLU A 265 -17.55 -34.63 -18.14
C GLU A 265 -16.94 -33.96 -19.37
N ASP A 266 -16.97 -32.63 -19.43
CA ASP A 266 -16.36 -31.87 -20.52
C ASP A 266 -14.84 -32.04 -20.52
N TRP A 267 -14.21 -31.97 -19.34
CA TRP A 267 -12.76 -32.20 -19.20
C TRP A 267 -12.39 -33.64 -19.61
N ASP A 268 -13.20 -34.64 -19.24
CA ASP A 268 -13.00 -36.05 -19.66
C ASP A 268 -13.15 -36.25 -21.16
N ALA A 269 -14.10 -35.54 -21.77
CA ALA A 269 -14.30 -35.60 -23.24
C ALA A 269 -13.08 -35.03 -23.98
N LEU A 270 -12.54 -33.92 -23.53
CA LEU A 270 -11.33 -33.32 -24.11
C LEU A 270 -10.11 -34.24 -23.97
N ARG A 271 -9.92 -34.89 -22.82
CA ARG A 271 -8.83 -35.86 -22.61
C ARG A 271 -8.93 -37.07 -23.60
N LYS A 272 -10.14 -37.56 -23.82
CA LYS A 272 -10.38 -38.68 -24.73
C LYS A 272 -10.27 -38.29 -26.21
N GLY A 273 -10.68 -37.06 -26.55
CA GLY A 273 -10.60 -36.51 -27.91
C GLY A 273 -9.20 -36.11 -28.37
N GLY A 274 -8.30 -35.77 -27.45
CA GLY A 274 -6.90 -35.38 -27.73
C GLY A 274 -5.95 -36.58 -27.91
N ALA A 275 -6.42 -37.81 -27.77
CA ALA A 275 -5.63 -39.02 -27.96
C ALA A 275 -5.74 -39.60 -29.39
N ARG A 276 -6.04 -38.75 -30.42
CA ARG A 276 -6.04 -39.16 -31.83
C ARG A 276 -4.84 -38.58 -32.57
#